data_df6c5acab67a5a098e417c18afaf2736
#
_entry.id   df6c5acab67a5a098e417c18afaf2736
#
_cell.length_a   1.000
_cell.length_b   1.000
_cell.length_c   1.000
_cell.angle_alpha   90.00
_cell.angle_beta   90.00
_cell.angle_gamma   90.00
#
_symmetry.space_group_name_H-M   'P 1'
#
loop_
_entity.id
_entity.type
_entity.pdbx_description
1 polymer ?
#
loop_
_entity_poly.entity_id
_entity_poly.type
_entity_poly.pdbx_seq_one_letter_code
_entity_poly.pdbx_strand_id
1 'polypeptide(L)'
;MNIALVKLDKLKRLEKFYKKLFKIIRVVNRTYYIPDTDEKIKNKLILKLKSDGIDYAITEKGIDLDYPKLDGKHLLKCAIPEVLNYCFKLLNKNAELEEIYVLAENYTKENIKIIETLTEKVKVVNVVTTHLKQFQELEKRLERKDIYITVSSNKRKALKNAELIINLDCKNFNGFNVNKSSIIVNCNHEFSLNKDFEGVCIEKVLYQKRSFKCMW
;
A
#
# COMPACT_ATOMS: atom_id res chain seq x y z
N MET A 1 5.07 -11.96 6.16
CA MET A 1 5.43 -11.37 4.86
C MET A 1 6.95 -11.24 4.78
N ASN A 2 7.59 -11.94 3.86
CA ASN A 2 9.03 -11.91 3.63
C ASN A 2 9.32 -11.09 2.37
N ILE A 3 10.17 -10.07 2.50
CA ILE A 3 10.50 -9.15 1.41
C ILE A 3 11.97 -9.27 1.08
N ALA A 4 12.30 -9.34 -0.21
CA ALA A 4 13.65 -9.28 -0.73
C ALA A 4 13.92 -7.98 -1.47
N LEU A 5 15.15 -7.50 -1.39
CA LEU A 5 15.66 -6.41 -2.22
C LEU A 5 16.53 -6.99 -3.33
N VAL A 6 16.24 -6.64 -4.57
CA VAL A 6 16.99 -7.11 -5.74
C VAL A 6 17.75 -5.93 -6.36
N LYS A 7 19.06 -6.07 -6.48
CA LYS A 7 19.98 -5.05 -7.00
C LYS A 7 20.93 -5.62 -8.05
N LEU A 8 21.42 -4.75 -8.92
CA LEU A 8 22.58 -5.07 -9.77
C LEU A 8 23.85 -5.08 -8.94
N ASP A 9 24.68 -6.11 -9.13
CA ASP A 9 25.97 -6.21 -8.46
C ASP A 9 26.97 -5.24 -9.12
N LYS A 10 27.55 -4.33 -8.33
CA LYS A 10 28.56 -3.37 -8.79
C LYS A 10 29.92 -4.06 -8.90
N LEU A 11 30.19 -4.70 -10.02
CA LEU A 11 31.34 -5.54 -10.24
C LEU A 11 32.31 -4.92 -11.27
N LYS A 12 33.60 -5.24 -11.14
CA LYS A 12 34.59 -5.00 -12.20
C LYS A 12 34.27 -5.87 -13.43
N ARG A 13 34.67 -5.43 -14.62
CA ARG A 13 34.30 -6.07 -15.90
C ARG A 13 34.55 -7.59 -15.94
N LEU A 14 35.71 -8.04 -15.50
CA LEU A 14 36.07 -9.47 -15.47
C LEU A 14 35.23 -10.27 -14.46
N GLU A 15 35.03 -9.73 -13.28
CA GLU A 15 34.22 -10.36 -12.24
C GLU A 15 32.75 -10.45 -12.65
N LYS A 16 32.23 -9.41 -13.31
CA LYS A 16 30.88 -9.40 -13.88
C LYS A 16 30.73 -10.49 -14.93
N PHE A 17 31.70 -10.64 -15.85
CA PHE A 17 31.69 -11.69 -16.87
C PHE A 17 31.67 -13.09 -16.24
N TYR A 18 32.54 -13.36 -15.28
CA TYR A 18 32.58 -14.64 -14.55
C TYR A 18 31.26 -14.95 -13.84
N LYS A 19 30.72 -14.02 -13.06
CA LYS A 19 29.46 -14.21 -12.34
C LYS A 19 28.28 -14.38 -13.28
N LYS A 20 28.27 -13.71 -14.43
CA LYS A 20 27.25 -13.88 -15.47
C LYS A 20 27.33 -15.27 -16.07
N LEU A 21 28.54 -15.75 -16.45
CA LEU A 21 28.75 -17.07 -17.03
C LEU A 21 28.22 -18.19 -16.12
N PHE A 22 28.55 -18.13 -14.84
CA PHE A 22 28.13 -19.12 -13.82
C PHE A 22 26.80 -18.78 -13.17
N LYS A 23 26.10 -17.71 -13.57
CA LYS A 23 24.81 -17.25 -13.02
C LYS A 23 24.84 -17.16 -11.49
N ILE A 24 25.91 -16.57 -10.93
CA ILE A 24 26.13 -16.45 -9.50
C ILE A 24 25.26 -15.31 -8.95
N ILE A 25 24.37 -15.63 -8.02
CA ILE A 25 23.56 -14.66 -7.28
C ILE A 25 24.14 -14.58 -5.86
N ARG A 26 24.56 -13.41 -5.46
CA ARG A 26 25.07 -13.15 -4.10
C ARG A 26 23.90 -12.68 -3.22
N VAL A 27 23.75 -13.28 -2.05
CA VAL A 27 22.71 -12.93 -1.09
C VAL A 27 23.33 -12.43 0.20
N VAL A 28 22.92 -11.24 0.65
CA VAL A 28 23.34 -10.63 1.90
C VAL A 28 22.14 -9.97 2.57
N ASN A 29 21.76 -10.43 3.75
CA ASN A 29 20.65 -9.86 4.52
C ASN A 29 19.38 -9.63 3.68
N ARG A 30 18.89 -10.67 3.00
CA ARG A 30 17.76 -10.63 2.07
C ARG A 30 17.92 -9.66 0.88
N THR A 31 19.12 -9.18 0.61
CA THR A 31 19.45 -8.45 -0.61
C THR A 31 20.11 -9.40 -1.60
N TYR A 32 19.50 -9.53 -2.76
CA TYR A 32 19.92 -10.40 -3.86
C TYR A 32 20.62 -9.56 -4.89
N TYR A 33 21.91 -9.80 -5.09
CA TYR A 33 22.74 -9.12 -6.07
C TYR A 33 22.88 -9.99 -7.29
N ILE A 34 22.39 -9.50 -8.43
CA ILE A 34 22.48 -10.18 -9.73
C ILE A 34 23.54 -9.53 -10.61
N PRO A 35 24.34 -10.30 -11.35
CA PRO A 35 25.39 -9.76 -12.19
C PRO A 35 24.84 -9.09 -13.45
N ASP A 36 23.67 -9.48 -13.93
CA ASP A 36 23.01 -8.98 -15.13
C ASP A 36 21.49 -9.19 -15.09
N THR A 37 20.76 -8.62 -16.05
CA THR A 37 19.31 -8.73 -16.23
C THR A 37 18.89 -9.74 -17.29
N ASP A 38 19.78 -10.67 -17.68
CA ASP A 38 19.47 -11.73 -18.63
C ASP A 38 18.34 -12.66 -18.12
N GLU A 39 17.48 -13.14 -18.99
CA GLU A 39 16.38 -14.02 -18.66
C GLU A 39 16.80 -15.29 -17.89
N LYS A 40 17.97 -15.88 -18.24
CA LYS A 40 18.50 -17.06 -17.52
C LYS A 40 18.86 -16.75 -16.06
N ILE A 41 19.33 -15.53 -15.80
CA ILE A 41 19.65 -15.05 -14.43
C ILE A 41 18.37 -14.71 -13.69
N LYS A 42 17.42 -14.04 -14.33
CA LYS A 42 16.11 -13.74 -13.75
C LYS A 42 15.36 -15.02 -13.34
N ASN A 43 15.31 -16.02 -14.22
CA ASN A 43 14.66 -17.30 -13.91
C ASN A 43 15.32 -18.01 -12.73
N LYS A 44 16.66 -18.02 -12.66
CA LYS A 44 17.38 -18.55 -11.50
C LYS A 44 17.08 -17.77 -10.22
N LEU A 45 16.99 -16.45 -10.33
CA LEU A 45 16.63 -15.58 -9.20
C LEU A 45 15.22 -15.88 -8.70
N ILE A 46 14.24 -16.01 -9.60
CA ILE A 46 12.84 -16.35 -9.25
C ILE A 46 12.78 -17.67 -8.48
N LEU A 47 13.47 -18.70 -8.95
CA LEU A 47 13.56 -19.97 -8.27
C LEU A 47 14.19 -19.83 -6.88
N LYS A 48 15.25 -19.02 -6.78
CA LYS A 48 15.92 -18.75 -5.51
C LYS A 48 15.02 -17.98 -4.52
N LEU A 49 14.30 -16.95 -4.98
CA LEU A 49 13.33 -16.21 -4.14
C LEU A 49 12.23 -17.12 -3.62
N LYS A 50 11.68 -18.00 -4.48
CA LYS A 50 10.67 -19.00 -4.07
C LYS A 50 11.22 -19.98 -3.05
N SER A 51 12.43 -20.51 -3.26
CA SER A 51 13.07 -21.45 -2.30
C SER A 51 13.39 -20.82 -0.96
N ASP A 52 13.65 -19.52 -0.94
CA ASP A 52 13.95 -18.77 0.28
C ASP A 52 12.68 -18.24 0.98
N GLY A 53 11.47 -18.61 0.47
CA GLY A 53 10.19 -18.23 1.05
C GLY A 53 9.91 -16.73 0.98
N ILE A 54 10.39 -16.06 -0.06
CA ILE A 54 10.16 -14.63 -0.27
C ILE A 54 8.78 -14.44 -0.90
N ASP A 55 7.96 -13.59 -0.30
CA ASP A 55 6.61 -13.28 -0.80
C ASP A 55 6.63 -12.17 -1.85
N TYR A 56 7.48 -11.15 -1.66
CA TYR A 56 7.57 -9.98 -2.53
C TYR A 56 9.02 -9.56 -2.78
N ALA A 57 9.28 -9.01 -3.95
CA ALA A 57 10.57 -8.43 -4.30
C ALA A 57 10.47 -6.92 -4.57
N ILE A 58 11.42 -6.15 -4.02
CA ILE A 58 11.67 -4.77 -4.40
C ILE A 58 12.85 -4.78 -5.36
N THR A 59 12.66 -4.33 -6.58
CA THR A 59 13.71 -4.31 -7.61
C THR A 59 14.29 -2.91 -7.79
N GLU A 60 15.60 -2.83 -7.98
CA GLU A 60 16.26 -1.59 -8.41
C GLU A 60 15.76 -1.17 -9.80
N LYS A 61 15.78 0.15 -10.08
CA LYS A 61 15.36 0.69 -11.38
C LYS A 61 16.10 0.00 -12.53
N GLY A 62 15.36 -0.47 -13.53
CA GLY A 62 15.90 -1.20 -14.68
C GLY A 62 15.93 -2.73 -14.53
N ILE A 63 15.56 -3.27 -13.37
CA ILE A 63 15.37 -4.70 -13.19
C ILE A 63 13.88 -5.01 -13.30
N ASP A 64 13.47 -5.57 -14.43
CA ASP A 64 12.12 -6.11 -14.60
C ASP A 64 12.12 -7.61 -14.32
N LEU A 65 11.36 -8.02 -13.31
CA LEU A 65 11.29 -9.40 -12.82
C LEU A 65 9.83 -9.84 -12.79
N ASP A 66 9.54 -11.00 -13.38
CA ASP A 66 8.22 -11.64 -13.28
C ASP A 66 8.09 -12.32 -11.91
N TYR A 67 7.92 -11.50 -10.88
CA TYR A 67 7.76 -11.89 -9.48
C TYR A 67 6.88 -10.87 -8.76
N PRO A 68 6.10 -11.27 -7.74
CA PRO A 68 5.31 -10.32 -6.99
C PRO A 68 6.16 -9.15 -6.50
N LYS A 69 5.87 -7.95 -6.99
CA LYS A 69 6.61 -6.73 -6.65
C LYS A 69 5.95 -6.03 -5.49
N LEU A 70 6.74 -5.65 -4.50
CA LEU A 70 6.31 -4.70 -3.51
C LEU A 70 6.56 -3.30 -4.07
N ASP A 71 5.53 -2.70 -4.61
CA ASP A 71 5.59 -1.32 -5.07
C ASP A 71 5.27 -0.32 -3.95
N GLY A 72 5.37 0.99 -4.27
CA GLY A 72 5.10 2.04 -3.29
C GLY A 72 3.66 2.02 -2.75
N LYS A 73 2.69 1.51 -3.49
CA LYS A 73 1.29 1.41 -3.07
C LYS A 73 1.08 0.26 -2.08
N HIS A 74 1.69 -0.88 -2.29
CA HIS A 74 1.69 -1.98 -1.31
C HIS A 74 2.40 -1.56 -0.01
N LEU A 75 3.53 -0.86 -0.14
CA LEU A 75 4.23 -0.34 1.04
C LEU A 75 3.36 0.67 1.79
N LEU A 76 2.65 1.55 1.07
CA LEU A 76 1.71 2.50 1.65
C LEU A 76 0.58 1.77 2.40
N LYS A 77 -0.01 0.72 1.83
CA LYS A 77 -1.01 -0.12 2.50
C LYS A 77 -0.49 -0.73 3.80
N CYS A 78 0.73 -1.25 3.79
CA CYS A 78 1.35 -1.81 5.00
C CYS A 78 1.64 -0.74 6.06
N ALA A 79 1.89 0.50 5.66
CA ALA A 79 2.22 1.63 6.52
C ALA A 79 1.01 2.50 6.90
N ILE A 80 -0.22 2.08 6.54
CA ILE A 80 -1.44 2.87 6.83
C ILE A 80 -1.52 3.31 8.30
N PRO A 81 -1.26 2.47 9.32
CA PRO A 81 -1.35 2.89 10.72
C PRO A 81 -0.40 4.05 11.06
N GLU A 82 0.82 4.04 10.53
CA GLU A 82 1.82 5.10 10.74
C GLU A 82 1.46 6.36 9.95
N VAL A 83 0.97 6.19 8.71
CA VAL A 83 0.50 7.29 7.87
C VAL A 83 -0.73 7.95 8.50
N LEU A 84 -1.64 7.17 9.09
CA LEU A 84 -2.80 7.67 9.81
C LEU A 84 -2.40 8.60 10.96
N ASN A 85 -1.46 8.17 11.80
CA ASN A 85 -0.93 9.01 12.89
C ASN A 85 -0.34 10.33 12.37
N TYR A 86 0.32 10.30 11.22
CA TYR A 86 0.84 11.49 10.57
C TYR A 86 -0.29 12.41 10.07
N CYS A 87 -1.32 11.84 9.43
CA CYS A 87 -2.49 12.60 8.96
C CYS A 87 -3.20 13.32 10.12
N PHE A 88 -3.42 12.65 11.25
CA PHE A 88 -4.05 13.28 12.41
C PHE A 88 -3.19 14.38 13.03
N LYS A 89 -1.86 14.24 13.00
CA LYS A 89 -0.96 15.35 13.40
C LYS A 89 -1.10 16.56 12.47
N LEU A 90 -1.22 16.34 11.16
CA LEU A 90 -1.47 17.42 10.19
C LEU A 90 -2.82 18.12 10.44
N LEU A 91 -3.85 17.35 10.79
CA LEU A 91 -5.18 17.86 11.10
C LEU A 91 -5.26 18.47 12.51
N ASN A 92 -4.22 18.32 13.32
CA ASN A 92 -4.20 18.70 14.74
C ASN A 92 -5.36 18.07 15.55
N LYS A 93 -5.61 16.77 15.32
CA LYS A 93 -6.71 15.99 15.88
C LYS A 93 -6.24 14.75 16.62
N ASN A 94 -7.07 14.27 17.57
CA ASN A 94 -6.84 13.01 18.27
C ASN A 94 -7.54 11.87 17.52
N ALA A 95 -6.78 10.89 17.03
CA ALA A 95 -7.28 9.75 16.26
C ALA A 95 -8.41 9.00 16.97
N GLU A 96 -8.31 8.78 18.28
CA GLU A 96 -9.30 8.00 19.06
C GLU A 96 -10.68 8.67 19.13
N LEU A 97 -10.79 9.95 18.81
CA LEU A 97 -12.03 10.71 18.83
C LEU A 97 -12.63 10.93 17.45
N GLU A 98 -11.90 10.57 16.40
CA GLU A 98 -12.22 10.94 15.03
C GLU A 98 -12.81 9.76 14.22
N GLU A 99 -13.44 10.13 13.12
CA GLU A 99 -13.91 9.19 12.11
C GLU A 99 -13.06 9.30 10.83
N ILE A 100 -12.93 8.18 10.14
CA ILE A 100 -12.27 8.11 8.84
C ILE A 100 -13.17 7.44 7.81
N TYR A 101 -12.89 7.73 6.55
CA TYR A 101 -13.61 7.14 5.42
C TYR A 101 -12.69 6.23 4.62
N VAL A 102 -13.09 4.98 4.44
CA VAL A 102 -12.32 3.97 3.72
C VAL A 102 -13.05 3.57 2.46
N LEU A 103 -12.46 3.84 1.31
CA LEU A 103 -12.95 3.41 0.00
C LEU A 103 -12.40 2.03 -0.31
N ALA A 104 -13.26 1.03 -0.33
CA ALA A 104 -12.91 -0.36 -0.59
C ALA A 104 -13.94 -0.99 -1.54
N GLU A 105 -13.57 -1.18 -2.80
CA GLU A 105 -14.45 -1.81 -3.79
C GLU A 105 -14.32 -3.34 -3.78
N ASN A 106 -13.17 -3.87 -3.41
CA ASN A 106 -12.94 -5.31 -3.39
C ASN A 106 -12.92 -5.87 -1.97
N TYR A 107 -13.70 -6.92 -1.75
CA TYR A 107 -13.74 -7.65 -0.48
C TYR A 107 -12.58 -8.66 -0.41
N THR A 108 -11.36 -8.15 -0.23
CA THR A 108 -10.15 -8.98 -0.13
C THR A 108 -9.70 -9.15 1.32
N LYS A 109 -8.98 -10.24 1.61
CA LYS A 109 -8.40 -10.47 2.94
C LYS A 109 -7.51 -9.31 3.39
N GLU A 110 -6.79 -8.69 2.44
CA GLU A 110 -5.93 -7.54 2.70
C GLU A 110 -6.75 -6.32 3.13
N ASN A 111 -7.77 -5.94 2.35
CA ASN A 111 -8.63 -4.80 2.67
C ASN A 111 -9.37 -4.99 4.00
N ILE A 112 -9.87 -6.19 4.26
CA ILE A 112 -10.53 -6.52 5.53
C ILE A 112 -9.57 -6.33 6.70
N LYS A 113 -8.34 -6.88 6.60
CA LYS A 113 -7.33 -6.75 7.66
C LYS A 113 -6.94 -5.28 7.91
N ILE A 114 -6.86 -4.48 6.85
CA ILE A 114 -6.60 -3.04 7.00
C ILE A 114 -7.75 -2.37 7.74
N ILE A 115 -9.00 -2.62 7.34
CA ILE A 115 -10.19 -2.07 8.01
C ILE A 115 -10.22 -2.46 9.49
N GLU A 116 -10.01 -3.75 9.81
CA GLU A 116 -9.92 -4.23 11.18
C GLU A 116 -8.83 -3.53 12.00
N THR A 117 -7.64 -3.31 11.40
CA THR A 117 -6.55 -2.58 12.07
C THR A 117 -6.90 -1.10 12.30
N LEU A 118 -7.65 -0.49 11.39
CA LEU A 118 -8.07 0.91 11.52
C LEU A 118 -9.08 1.10 12.65
N THR A 119 -9.96 0.13 12.90
CA THR A 119 -10.93 0.21 14.01
C THR A 119 -10.29 0.20 15.40
N GLU A 120 -9.03 -0.24 15.50
CA GLU A 120 -8.24 -0.16 16.73
C GLU A 120 -7.62 1.23 16.97
N LYS A 121 -7.68 2.13 15.99
CA LYS A 121 -6.96 3.42 16.00
C LYS A 121 -7.89 4.62 16.03
N VAL A 122 -9.11 4.48 15.57
CA VAL A 122 -10.07 5.59 15.42
C VAL A 122 -11.43 5.22 16.00
N LYS A 123 -12.23 6.24 16.29
CA LYS A 123 -13.56 6.06 16.86
C LYS A 123 -14.53 5.34 15.92
N VAL A 124 -14.54 5.73 14.65
CA VAL A 124 -15.44 5.18 13.63
C VAL A 124 -14.73 5.00 12.30
N VAL A 125 -14.93 3.83 11.69
CA VAL A 125 -14.50 3.56 10.32
C VAL A 125 -15.72 3.50 9.41
N ASN A 126 -15.86 4.48 8.52
CA ASN A 126 -16.94 4.54 7.52
C ASN A 126 -16.46 3.87 6.23
N VAL A 127 -16.91 2.66 5.96
CA VAL A 127 -16.58 1.92 4.73
C VAL A 127 -17.51 2.36 3.61
N VAL A 128 -16.94 2.86 2.52
CA VAL A 128 -17.68 3.32 1.34
C VAL A 128 -17.38 2.39 0.18
N THR A 129 -18.41 1.69 -0.32
CA THR A 129 -18.26 0.60 -1.28
C THR A 129 -19.48 0.44 -2.17
N THR A 130 -19.31 -0.11 -3.37
CA THR A 130 -20.44 -0.58 -4.21
C THR A 130 -20.88 -2.00 -3.85
N HIS A 131 -20.05 -2.77 -3.15
CA HIS A 131 -20.30 -4.16 -2.76
C HIS A 131 -20.90 -4.29 -1.34
N LEU A 132 -22.04 -3.64 -1.10
CA LEU A 132 -22.66 -3.52 0.23
C LEU A 132 -22.80 -4.84 0.98
N LYS A 133 -23.33 -5.89 0.35
CA LYS A 133 -23.64 -7.16 1.03
C LYS A 133 -22.45 -7.75 1.77
N GLN A 134 -21.31 -7.82 1.10
CA GLN A 134 -20.09 -8.41 1.65
C GLN A 134 -19.55 -7.61 2.84
N PHE A 135 -19.55 -6.28 2.73
CA PHE A 135 -19.07 -5.42 3.82
C PHE A 135 -20.09 -5.29 4.96
N GLN A 136 -21.38 -5.45 4.72
CA GLN A 136 -22.40 -5.57 5.78
C GLN A 136 -22.24 -6.88 6.59
N GLU A 137 -21.76 -7.95 5.97
CA GLU A 137 -21.39 -9.17 6.72
C GLU A 137 -20.18 -8.93 7.62
N LEU A 138 -19.20 -8.14 7.16
CA LEU A 138 -18.07 -7.68 7.98
C LEU A 138 -18.55 -6.82 9.14
N GLU A 139 -19.43 -5.83 8.88
CA GLU A 139 -20.05 -4.97 9.88
C GLU A 139 -20.69 -5.80 11.01
N LYS A 140 -21.60 -6.73 10.68
CA LYS A 140 -22.24 -7.63 11.65
C LYS A 140 -21.25 -8.52 12.41
N ARG A 141 -20.16 -8.95 11.74
CA ARG A 141 -19.12 -9.76 12.39
C ARG A 141 -18.32 -8.96 13.41
N LEU A 142 -18.03 -7.70 13.12
CA LEU A 142 -17.31 -6.79 14.01
C LEU A 142 -18.19 -6.31 15.15
N GLU A 143 -19.46 -6.01 14.89
CA GLU A 143 -20.46 -5.66 15.91
C GLU A 143 -20.56 -6.70 17.03
N ARG A 144 -20.49 -7.99 16.70
CA ARG A 144 -20.44 -9.09 17.69
C ARG A 144 -19.20 -9.06 18.60
N LYS A 145 -18.22 -8.24 18.28
CA LYS A 145 -16.97 -8.01 19.04
C LYS A 145 -16.92 -6.61 19.64
N ASP A 146 -18.07 -5.93 19.71
CA ASP A 146 -18.21 -4.54 20.16
C ASP A 146 -17.37 -3.53 19.33
N ILE A 147 -17.10 -3.87 18.05
CA ILE A 147 -16.38 -3.01 17.10
C ILE A 147 -17.39 -2.49 16.09
N TYR A 148 -17.53 -1.18 16.01
CA TYR A 148 -18.51 -0.54 15.15
C TYR A 148 -17.86 0.08 13.91
N ILE A 149 -18.33 -0.35 12.75
CA ILE A 149 -18.06 0.29 11.45
C ILE A 149 -19.40 0.67 10.81
N THR A 150 -19.39 1.58 9.87
CA THR A 150 -20.57 1.86 9.03
C THR A 150 -20.27 1.51 7.59
N VAL A 151 -21.29 1.02 6.87
CA VAL A 151 -21.14 0.64 5.45
C VAL A 151 -22.14 1.41 4.60
N SER A 152 -21.66 2.12 3.59
CA SER A 152 -22.47 2.95 2.70
C SER A 152 -22.07 2.81 1.24
N SER A 153 -23.04 2.87 0.32
CA SER A 153 -22.79 2.99 -1.12
C SER A 153 -22.86 4.43 -1.63
N ASN A 154 -23.35 5.35 -0.80
CA ASN A 154 -23.53 6.73 -1.21
C ASN A 154 -22.22 7.54 -1.09
N LYS A 155 -21.32 7.37 -2.06
CA LYS A 155 -20.02 8.05 -2.11
C LYS A 155 -20.17 9.58 -2.02
N ARG A 156 -21.15 10.18 -2.72
CA ARG A 156 -21.36 11.64 -2.70
C ARG A 156 -21.65 12.17 -1.31
N LYS A 157 -22.55 11.52 -0.59
CA LYS A 157 -22.92 11.91 0.78
C LYS A 157 -21.78 11.67 1.76
N ALA A 158 -21.16 10.51 1.70
CA ALA A 158 -20.11 10.11 2.62
C ALA A 158 -18.87 11.01 2.48
N LEU A 159 -18.43 11.32 1.25
CA LEU A 159 -17.17 12.02 1.03
C LEU A 159 -17.26 13.55 1.10
N LYS A 160 -18.48 14.10 1.08
CA LYS A 160 -18.69 15.57 1.07
C LYS A 160 -18.03 16.27 2.27
N ASN A 161 -18.08 15.66 3.45
CA ASN A 161 -17.55 16.23 4.69
C ASN A 161 -16.36 15.42 5.23
N ALA A 162 -15.88 14.42 4.49
CA ALA A 162 -14.77 13.60 4.92
C ALA A 162 -13.46 14.40 4.96
N GLU A 163 -12.84 14.47 6.13
CA GLU A 163 -11.55 15.15 6.30
C GLU A 163 -10.37 14.21 6.03
N LEU A 164 -10.53 12.92 6.33
CA LEU A 164 -9.53 11.91 6.07
C LEU A 164 -10.14 10.71 5.33
N ILE A 165 -9.59 10.45 4.15
CA ILE A 165 -10.05 9.40 3.23
C ILE A 165 -8.88 8.44 2.96
N ILE A 166 -9.12 7.14 3.14
CA ILE A 166 -8.17 6.09 2.76
C ILE A 166 -8.74 5.37 1.55
N ASN A 167 -8.10 5.53 0.40
CA ASN A 167 -8.47 4.83 -0.83
C ASN A 167 -7.64 3.55 -0.96
N LEU A 168 -8.26 2.40 -0.76
CA LEU A 168 -7.60 1.10 -0.89
C LEU A 168 -7.53 0.64 -2.35
N ASP A 169 -8.64 0.78 -3.12
CA ASP A 169 -8.74 0.23 -4.47
C ASP A 169 -9.77 0.91 -5.39
N CYS A 170 -10.38 2.03 -4.99
CA CYS A 170 -11.27 2.79 -5.86
C CYS A 170 -10.47 3.51 -6.95
N LYS A 171 -10.90 3.37 -8.23
CA LYS A 171 -10.13 3.82 -9.40
C LYS A 171 -10.24 5.32 -9.67
N ASN A 172 -11.39 5.92 -9.43
CA ASN A 172 -11.55 7.34 -9.68
C ASN A 172 -12.56 8.00 -8.74
N PHE A 173 -12.40 9.31 -8.59
CA PHE A 173 -13.26 10.19 -7.82
C PHE A 173 -14.08 11.12 -8.73
N ASN A 174 -14.05 10.90 -10.04
CA ASN A 174 -14.79 11.74 -10.98
C ASN A 174 -16.29 11.71 -10.66
N GLY A 175 -16.88 12.88 -10.48
CA GLY A 175 -18.29 13.03 -10.16
C GLY A 175 -18.66 12.93 -8.68
N PHE A 176 -17.70 12.82 -7.77
CA PHE A 176 -17.92 12.91 -6.32
C PHE A 176 -17.46 14.28 -5.79
N ASN A 177 -18.31 14.90 -4.98
CA ASN A 177 -17.93 16.09 -4.23
C ASN A 177 -17.13 15.63 -3.02
N VAL A 178 -15.82 15.57 -3.15
CA VAL A 178 -14.89 15.37 -2.03
C VAL A 178 -14.68 16.73 -1.37
N ASN A 179 -14.56 16.74 -0.05
CA ASN A 179 -14.15 17.96 0.66
C ASN A 179 -12.79 18.42 0.10
N LYS A 180 -12.74 19.67 -0.38
CA LYS A 180 -11.57 20.23 -1.06
C LYS A 180 -10.30 20.22 -0.21
N SER A 181 -10.44 20.30 1.12
CA SER A 181 -9.34 20.32 2.08
C SER A 181 -9.02 18.97 2.72
N SER A 182 -9.62 17.88 2.22
CA SER A 182 -9.35 16.54 2.80
C SER A 182 -7.91 16.10 2.63
N ILE A 183 -7.50 15.16 3.49
CA ILE A 183 -6.32 14.36 3.28
C ILE A 183 -6.75 13.03 2.68
N ILE A 184 -6.15 12.65 1.55
CA ILE A 184 -6.42 11.38 0.87
C ILE A 184 -5.16 10.53 0.92
N VAL A 185 -5.24 9.35 1.54
CA VAL A 185 -4.20 8.32 1.48
C VAL A 185 -4.55 7.38 0.33
N ASN A 186 -3.83 7.49 -0.79
CA ASN A 186 -4.19 6.77 -2.00
C ASN A 186 -3.32 5.55 -2.25
N CYS A 187 -3.88 4.36 -2.05
CA CYS A 187 -3.22 3.07 -2.29
C CYS A 187 -3.50 2.47 -3.68
N ASN A 188 -4.23 3.17 -4.55
CA ASN A 188 -4.53 2.68 -5.89
C ASN A 188 -3.69 3.38 -6.97
N HIS A 189 -3.18 2.61 -7.95
CA HIS A 189 -2.37 3.14 -9.06
C HIS A 189 -3.21 3.91 -10.10
N GLU A 190 -4.44 3.49 -10.33
CA GLU A 190 -5.34 4.03 -11.36
C GLU A 190 -6.19 5.19 -10.82
N PHE A 191 -5.72 5.84 -9.76
CA PHE A 191 -6.48 6.88 -9.11
C PHE A 191 -6.31 8.23 -9.80
N SER A 192 -7.41 8.96 -9.95
CA SER A 192 -7.40 10.34 -10.43
C SER A 192 -8.25 11.25 -9.55
N LEU A 193 -7.74 12.42 -9.24
CA LEU A 193 -8.41 13.49 -8.50
C LEU A 193 -9.04 14.50 -9.45
N ASN A 194 -10.09 15.18 -8.97
CA ASN A 194 -10.63 16.35 -9.65
C ASN A 194 -9.60 17.48 -9.67
N LYS A 195 -9.59 18.29 -10.72
CA LYS A 195 -8.67 19.43 -10.87
C LYS A 195 -8.83 20.50 -9.76
N ASP A 196 -10.00 20.57 -9.14
CA ASP A 196 -10.33 21.56 -8.10
C ASP A 196 -10.02 21.07 -6.68
N PHE A 197 -9.31 19.95 -6.53
CA PHE A 197 -8.90 19.43 -5.24
C PHE A 197 -7.69 20.22 -4.72
N GLU A 198 -7.84 20.82 -3.54
CA GLU A 198 -6.83 21.67 -2.89
C GLU A 198 -6.20 20.99 -1.66
N GLY A 199 -6.67 19.78 -1.33
CA GLY A 199 -6.21 19.02 -0.18
C GLY A 199 -4.88 18.32 -0.41
N VAL A 200 -4.57 17.41 0.48
CA VAL A 200 -3.33 16.64 0.46
C VAL A 200 -3.59 15.23 -0.04
N CYS A 201 -2.84 14.76 -1.05
CA CYS A 201 -2.89 13.38 -1.51
C CYS A 201 -1.56 12.66 -1.22
N ILE A 202 -1.59 11.68 -0.32
CA ILE A 202 -0.43 10.86 0.03
C ILE A 202 -0.46 9.61 -0.85
N GLU A 203 0.51 9.50 -1.77
CA GLU A 203 0.57 8.41 -2.73
C GLU A 203 1.74 7.46 -2.52
N LYS A 204 2.74 7.88 -1.76
CA LYS A 204 3.98 7.12 -1.54
C LYS A 204 4.51 7.35 -0.14
N VAL A 205 5.16 6.34 0.40
CA VAL A 205 5.98 6.45 1.61
C VAL A 205 7.43 6.11 1.26
N LEU A 206 8.37 6.83 1.83
CA LEU A 206 9.78 6.52 1.77
C LEU A 206 10.22 5.92 3.09
N TYR A 207 10.81 4.74 3.04
CA TYR A 207 11.50 4.16 4.17
C TYR A 207 12.93 4.71 4.25
N GLN A 208 13.22 5.48 5.26
CA GLN A 208 14.59 5.79 5.66
C GLN A 208 14.92 4.95 6.91
N LYS A 209 16.18 4.50 7.01
CA LYS A 209 16.71 3.52 7.98
C LYS A 209 16.27 3.72 9.46
N ARG A 210 15.56 4.80 9.80
CA ARG A 210 15.04 5.12 11.15
C ARG A 210 13.66 5.78 11.19
N SER A 211 13.01 6.05 10.05
CA SER A 211 11.68 6.67 10.04
C SER A 211 11.00 6.56 8.67
N PHE A 212 9.67 6.53 8.65
CA PHE A 212 8.89 6.72 7.43
C PHE A 212 8.82 8.22 7.11
N LYS A 213 9.03 8.59 5.84
CA LYS A 213 8.69 9.91 5.32
C LYS A 213 7.56 9.78 4.31
N CYS A 214 6.47 10.48 4.54
CA CYS A 214 5.43 10.65 3.53
C CYS A 214 5.92 11.62 2.45
N MET A 215 5.70 11.28 1.17
CA MET A 215 5.89 12.17 0.03
C MET A 215 4.52 12.58 -0.51
N TRP A 216 4.40 13.87 -0.77
CA TRP A 216 3.26 14.55 -1.36
C TRP A 216 3.21 14.40 -2.87
#